data_16be3bda52f165d795f344d1277e1846
#
_entry.id   16be3bda52f165d795f344d1277e1846
#
_cell.length_a   1.000
_cell.length_b   1.000
_cell.length_c   1.000
_cell.angle_alpha   90.00
_cell.angle_beta   90.00
_cell.angle_gamma   90.00
#
_symmetry.space_group_name_H-M   'P 1'
#
loop_
_entity.id
_entity.type
_entity.pdbx_description
1 polymer ?
#
loop_
_entity_poly.entity_id
_entity_poly.type
_entity_poly.pdbx_seq_one_letter_code
_entity_poly.pdbx_strand_id
1 'polypeptide(L)'
;MKKFLLPLLFAFILTSVSAFSQTIDYDKLAPHPRLLINKGDIAAMRAFRDRSENARYVNDMIVNEATRFLSTSSAVRKLEGRRLLQVSSEVLKRVFYLSYAYVMTDDVRYAERAEREMLAASEFIDWNPSHFLDVSEMTMALAIGYDWLYHYLSEESRNKIATAIYEKGLRPSENDKWAWFFKADHNWNQVCNAGMIYGALAIMDRSPEYCQKLIEKCLKSNPIAQICYEPDGGYPEGAGYWDYGTSFEVMLVAALQSALGTDAGIAAQESFMRTASYMTYMATPSGKSYNFADSGSAMSCISSKYWFARQLNDASIVAVDELFVKNRKVLNVRLLPTYMVFGSALDFSKSQLPDNTWVNHGATPVFVYRSGWESSDDTYFAIKGGSASTNHAHMDVGSFIYERDGIRWAIDLGSHNYHVLEEAGLDHGNTKQESVRWQIFRTGPESHNILMFNGHLHNVKGLAEIVETFDTPHRKGAVVNLTPAFAADAKEVIRTAELDKNDDLTITDHIVCGEEPATVEWRMATNAEAKIISPNTIMLKQDGKTLYLKFKGKVKAEAKIWPDHNYREYETVDKNLRRVGFVLQLKANKRVDIEVTMSGARNSA
;
A
#
# COMPACT_ATOMS: atom_id res chain seq x y z
N MET A 1 -44.82 -39.82 -5.12
CA MET A 1 -43.74 -39.29 -4.26
C MET A 1 -43.36 -37.92 -4.78
N LYS A 2 -43.80 -36.87 -4.09
CA LYS A 2 -43.61 -35.45 -4.47
C LYS A 2 -42.21 -34.99 -4.09
N LYS A 3 -41.41 -34.52 -5.05
CA LYS A 3 -40.14 -33.86 -4.82
C LYS A 3 -40.40 -32.42 -4.39
N PHE A 4 -40.02 -32.07 -3.17
CA PHE A 4 -39.98 -30.69 -2.71
C PHE A 4 -38.68 -30.03 -3.25
N LEU A 5 -38.83 -29.04 -4.13
CA LEU A 5 -37.80 -28.08 -4.44
C LEU A 5 -37.88 -26.99 -3.35
N LEU A 6 -36.80 -26.82 -2.61
CA LEU A 6 -36.59 -25.68 -1.72
C LEU A 6 -35.92 -24.57 -2.55
N PRO A 7 -36.49 -23.36 -2.66
CA PRO A 7 -35.78 -22.25 -3.25
C PRO A 7 -34.80 -21.70 -2.21
N LEU A 8 -33.49 -21.68 -2.53
CA LEU A 8 -32.51 -20.90 -1.80
C LEU A 8 -32.84 -19.42 -2.01
N LEU A 9 -33.36 -18.79 -0.97
CA LEU A 9 -33.46 -17.34 -0.86
C LEU A 9 -32.05 -16.80 -0.60
N PHE A 10 -31.42 -16.19 -1.60
CA PHE A 10 -30.28 -15.33 -1.41
C PHE A 10 -30.78 -14.06 -0.70
N ALA A 11 -30.65 -14.03 0.60
CA ALA A 11 -30.80 -12.80 1.37
C ALA A 11 -29.57 -11.90 1.08
N PHE A 12 -29.74 -10.94 0.17
CA PHE A 12 -28.85 -9.78 0.13
C PHE A 12 -28.97 -9.10 1.50
N ILE A 13 -28.00 -9.32 2.36
CA ILE A 13 -27.79 -8.48 3.54
C ILE A 13 -27.27 -7.16 2.99
N LEU A 14 -28.18 -6.22 2.77
CA LEU A 14 -27.86 -4.80 2.72
C LEU A 14 -27.37 -4.46 4.14
N THR A 15 -26.06 -4.60 4.37
CA THR A 15 -25.42 -3.91 5.47
C THR A 15 -25.60 -2.44 5.20
N SER A 16 -26.54 -1.83 5.89
CA SER A 16 -26.66 -0.38 5.96
C SER A 16 -25.29 0.13 6.41
N VAL A 17 -24.59 0.85 5.52
CA VAL A 17 -23.50 1.73 5.90
C VAL A 17 -24.12 2.69 6.90
N SER A 18 -23.93 2.42 8.19
CA SER A 18 -24.32 3.35 9.24
C SER A 18 -23.49 4.59 9.01
N ALA A 19 -24.10 5.63 8.45
CA ALA A 19 -23.51 6.95 8.39
C ALA A 19 -23.01 7.27 9.80
N PHE A 20 -21.72 7.61 9.94
CA PHE A 20 -21.15 8.03 11.22
C PHE A 20 -22.03 9.17 11.76
N SER A 21 -22.80 8.91 12.79
CA SER A 21 -23.84 9.81 13.31
C SER A 21 -23.44 10.37 14.67
N GLN A 22 -22.15 10.39 15.01
CA GLN A 22 -21.72 11.11 16.21
C GLN A 22 -21.76 12.61 15.91
N THR A 23 -22.65 13.31 16.60
CA THR A 23 -22.64 14.78 16.60
C THR A 23 -21.33 15.23 17.24
N ILE A 24 -20.51 15.96 16.51
CA ILE A 24 -19.26 16.52 17.01
C ILE A 24 -19.57 17.70 17.93
N ASP A 25 -18.99 17.66 19.09
CA ASP A 25 -19.05 18.76 20.07
C ASP A 25 -17.84 19.69 19.84
N TYR A 26 -18.03 20.72 19.04
CA TYR A 26 -16.98 21.69 18.73
C TYR A 26 -16.60 22.60 19.91
N ASP A 27 -17.39 22.65 20.98
CA ASP A 27 -17.05 23.38 22.20
C ASP A 27 -15.89 22.72 22.95
N LYS A 28 -15.59 21.46 22.63
CA LYS A 28 -14.43 20.71 23.15
C LYS A 28 -13.12 20.98 22.43
N LEU A 29 -13.09 21.91 21.45
CA LEU A 29 -11.89 22.18 20.69
C LEU A 29 -10.70 22.49 21.61
N ALA A 30 -9.65 21.67 21.52
CA ALA A 30 -8.46 21.84 22.33
C ALA A 30 -7.70 23.13 21.95
N PRO A 31 -6.94 23.74 22.88
CA PRO A 31 -6.01 24.83 22.56
C PRO A 31 -4.83 24.32 21.71
N HIS A 32 -4.15 25.22 21.02
CA HIS A 32 -2.91 24.91 20.32
C HIS A 32 -1.75 24.52 21.27
N PRO A 33 -0.88 23.55 20.94
CA PRO A 33 -1.02 22.61 19.83
C PRO A 33 -2.15 21.61 20.08
N ARG A 34 -2.92 21.30 19.04
CA ARG A 34 -4.08 20.39 19.09
C ARG A 34 -4.08 19.34 17.99
N LEU A 35 -3.22 19.46 16.99
CA LEU A 35 -3.08 18.48 15.92
C LEU A 35 -2.03 17.44 16.30
N LEU A 36 -2.46 16.19 16.47
CA LEU A 36 -1.64 15.02 16.83
C LEU A 36 -1.09 15.05 18.26
N ILE A 37 -0.71 16.21 18.79
CA ILE A 37 -0.08 16.37 20.10
C ILE A 37 -0.73 17.50 20.90
N ASN A 38 -0.58 17.39 22.21
CA ASN A 38 -0.76 18.46 23.18
C ASN A 38 0.52 18.62 24.04
N LYS A 39 0.51 19.53 25.00
CA LYS A 39 1.69 19.77 25.85
C LYS A 39 2.13 18.53 26.64
N GLY A 40 1.19 17.66 27.05
CA GLY A 40 1.49 16.42 27.77
C GLY A 40 2.21 15.39 26.89
N ASP A 41 1.84 15.30 25.62
CA ASP A 41 2.44 14.36 24.66
C ASP A 41 3.92 14.68 24.38
N ILE A 42 4.31 15.96 24.41
CA ILE A 42 5.72 16.36 24.22
C ILE A 42 6.61 15.75 25.32
N ALA A 43 6.18 15.79 26.57
CA ALA A 43 6.89 15.16 27.67
C ALA A 43 6.96 13.63 27.52
N ALA A 44 5.88 12.99 27.06
CA ALA A 44 5.84 11.56 26.79
C ALA A 44 6.78 11.14 25.65
N MET A 45 6.84 11.92 24.55
CA MET A 45 7.77 11.69 23.45
C MET A 45 9.25 11.82 23.90
N ARG A 46 9.59 12.83 24.71
CA ARG A 46 10.94 13.00 25.29
C ARG A 46 11.30 11.81 26.17
N ALA A 47 10.38 11.36 27.03
CA ALA A 47 10.59 10.19 27.87
C ALA A 47 10.72 8.88 27.04
N PHE A 48 9.97 8.74 25.94
CA PHE A 48 10.08 7.61 25.04
C PHE A 48 11.45 7.56 24.35
N ARG A 49 11.94 8.68 23.81
CA ARG A 49 13.30 8.81 23.29
C ARG A 49 14.34 8.33 24.30
N ASP A 50 14.20 8.75 25.56
CA ASP A 50 15.23 8.50 26.58
C ASP A 50 15.24 7.04 27.06
N ARG A 51 14.08 6.34 27.07
CA ARG A 51 13.97 4.95 27.52
C ARG A 51 14.15 3.89 26.43
N SER A 52 14.06 4.25 25.13
CA SER A 52 14.10 3.30 24.02
C SER A 52 15.25 3.62 23.05
N GLU A 53 16.12 2.63 22.77
CA GLU A 53 17.17 2.77 21.77
C GLU A 53 16.61 3.00 20.36
N ASN A 54 15.53 2.29 19.99
CA ASN A 54 14.84 2.46 18.72
C ASN A 54 14.25 3.88 18.60
N ALA A 55 13.57 4.36 19.65
CA ALA A 55 13.03 5.71 19.65
C ALA A 55 14.11 6.79 19.57
N ARG A 56 15.22 6.59 20.26
CA ARG A 56 16.39 7.50 20.15
C ARG A 56 16.93 7.54 18.73
N TYR A 57 17.09 6.38 18.10
CA TYR A 57 17.56 6.30 16.72
C TYR A 57 16.60 7.03 15.75
N VAL A 58 15.30 6.83 15.84
CA VAL A 58 14.31 7.51 14.98
C VAL A 58 14.29 9.02 15.26
N ASN A 59 14.32 9.42 16.56
CA ASN A 59 14.45 10.83 16.93
C ASN A 59 15.68 11.49 16.28
N ASP A 60 16.84 10.83 16.37
CA ASP A 60 18.09 11.36 15.83
C ASP A 60 18.05 11.46 14.31
N MET A 61 17.41 10.50 13.62
CA MET A 61 17.16 10.58 12.18
C MET A 61 16.34 11.82 11.82
N ILE A 62 15.24 12.08 12.54
CA ILE A 62 14.35 13.22 12.29
C ILE A 62 15.10 14.54 12.55
N VAL A 63 15.79 14.65 13.70
CA VAL A 63 16.50 15.87 14.10
C VAL A 63 17.69 16.15 13.16
N ASN A 64 18.44 15.12 12.76
CA ASN A 64 19.54 15.25 11.79
C ASN A 64 19.04 15.75 10.42
N GLU A 65 17.92 15.21 9.94
CA GLU A 65 17.32 15.68 8.68
C GLU A 65 16.76 17.10 8.82
N ALA A 66 16.12 17.44 9.93
CA ALA A 66 15.70 18.80 10.25
C ALA A 66 16.90 19.77 10.28
N THR A 67 18.03 19.33 10.84
CA THR A 67 19.28 20.11 10.85
C THR A 67 19.80 20.36 9.44
N ARG A 68 19.73 19.35 8.55
CA ARG A 68 20.08 19.53 7.13
C ARG A 68 19.19 20.58 6.46
N PHE A 69 17.90 20.62 6.82
CA PHE A 69 16.97 21.62 6.27
C PHE A 69 17.29 23.06 6.69
N LEU A 70 18.02 23.32 7.79
CA LEU A 70 18.41 24.68 8.19
C LEU A 70 19.17 25.42 7.10
N SER A 71 19.99 24.71 6.31
CA SER A 71 20.83 25.27 5.23
C SER A 71 20.20 25.14 3.83
N THR A 72 19.03 24.49 3.68
CA THR A 72 18.37 24.34 2.36
C THR A 72 17.54 25.57 2.01
N SER A 73 17.42 25.89 0.71
CA SER A 73 16.49 26.90 0.21
C SER A 73 15.05 26.49 0.50
N SER A 74 14.15 27.46 0.67
CA SER A 74 12.71 27.19 0.74
C SER A 74 12.21 26.60 -0.57
N ALA A 75 11.13 25.83 -0.50
CA ALA A 75 10.50 25.26 -1.67
C ALA A 75 10.05 26.34 -2.65
N VAL A 76 10.11 26.02 -3.93
CA VAL A 76 9.59 26.85 -5.01
C VAL A 76 8.50 26.09 -5.75
N ARG A 77 7.47 26.80 -6.24
CA ARG A 77 6.40 26.18 -7.00
C ARG A 77 6.92 25.69 -8.35
N LYS A 78 7.04 24.39 -8.50
CA LYS A 78 7.50 23.74 -9.74
C LYS A 78 6.64 22.50 -9.99
N LEU A 79 5.98 22.46 -11.14
CA LEU A 79 5.22 21.29 -11.57
C LEU A 79 6.16 20.25 -12.19
N GLU A 80 5.87 18.99 -11.93
CA GLU A 80 6.37 17.84 -12.68
C GLU A 80 5.18 17.26 -13.47
N GLY A 81 5.21 17.46 -14.79
CA GLY A 81 4.00 17.29 -15.61
C GLY A 81 2.86 18.18 -15.11
N ARG A 82 1.73 17.58 -14.76
CA ARG A 82 0.56 18.28 -14.21
C ARG A 82 0.54 18.38 -12.68
N ARG A 83 1.57 17.86 -11.98
CA ARG A 83 1.57 17.65 -10.52
C ARG A 83 2.51 18.60 -9.80
N LEU A 84 2.04 19.12 -8.67
CA LEU A 84 2.85 19.82 -7.66
C LEU A 84 3.21 18.86 -6.49
N LEU A 85 2.77 17.61 -6.53
CA LEU A 85 2.78 16.66 -5.42
C LEU A 85 4.18 16.49 -4.79
N GLN A 86 5.22 16.42 -5.61
CA GLN A 86 6.58 16.29 -5.10
C GLN A 86 6.97 17.50 -4.23
N VAL A 87 6.58 18.71 -4.63
CA VAL A 87 6.83 19.94 -3.85
C VAL A 87 5.98 19.92 -2.57
N SER A 88 4.70 19.57 -2.67
CA SER A 88 3.80 19.52 -1.51
C SER A 88 4.26 18.51 -0.47
N SER A 89 4.66 17.32 -0.89
CA SER A 89 5.19 16.26 -0.02
C SER A 89 6.52 16.67 0.63
N GLU A 90 7.38 17.38 -0.10
CA GLU A 90 8.64 17.90 0.45
C GLU A 90 8.39 19.02 1.48
N VAL A 91 7.44 19.93 1.23
CA VAL A 91 7.04 20.96 2.21
C VAL A 91 6.45 20.29 3.46
N LEU A 92 5.60 19.27 3.29
CA LEU A 92 5.06 18.51 4.42
C LEU A 92 6.19 17.87 5.25
N LYS A 93 7.14 17.22 4.59
CA LYS A 93 8.30 16.63 5.26
C LYS A 93 9.09 17.68 6.03
N ARG A 94 9.47 18.80 5.38
CA ARG A 94 10.27 19.84 5.99
C ARG A 94 9.58 20.49 7.19
N VAL A 95 8.34 20.92 7.02
CA VAL A 95 7.59 21.59 8.08
C VAL A 95 7.38 20.66 9.26
N PHE A 96 7.00 19.39 9.02
CA PHE A 96 6.76 18.44 10.09
C PHE A 96 8.04 18.11 10.86
N TYR A 97 9.16 17.84 10.17
CA TYR A 97 10.44 17.53 10.80
C TYR A 97 11.02 18.72 11.58
N LEU A 98 10.91 19.93 11.03
CA LEU A 98 11.38 21.15 11.69
C LEU A 98 10.53 21.47 12.92
N SER A 99 9.19 21.36 12.81
CA SER A 99 8.29 21.56 13.96
C SER A 99 8.53 20.51 15.04
N TYR A 100 8.75 19.25 14.66
CA TYR A 100 9.13 18.17 15.58
C TYR A 100 10.46 18.47 16.28
N ALA A 101 11.49 18.86 15.54
CA ALA A 101 12.80 19.17 16.10
C ALA A 101 12.70 20.32 17.11
N TYR A 102 11.91 21.38 16.81
CA TYR A 102 11.66 22.47 17.74
C TYR A 102 11.02 21.98 19.05
N VAL A 103 9.91 21.22 18.99
CA VAL A 103 9.21 20.76 20.21
C VAL A 103 10.04 19.75 21.01
N MET A 104 10.96 19.03 20.39
CA MET A 104 11.83 18.06 21.07
C MET A 104 13.07 18.68 21.71
N THR A 105 13.58 19.80 21.15
CA THR A 105 14.89 20.38 21.53
C THR A 105 14.79 21.78 22.10
N ASP A 106 13.68 22.49 21.93
CA ASP A 106 13.46 23.91 22.22
C ASP A 106 14.41 24.85 21.43
N ASP A 107 15.08 24.36 20.37
CA ASP A 107 15.98 25.15 19.53
C ASP A 107 15.18 25.96 18.50
N VAL A 108 15.13 27.26 18.70
CA VAL A 108 14.37 28.22 17.88
C VAL A 108 14.74 28.24 16.41
N ARG A 109 15.98 27.83 16.04
CA ARG A 109 16.41 27.78 14.63
C ARG A 109 15.52 26.90 13.77
N TYR A 110 14.99 25.81 14.35
CA TYR A 110 14.06 24.93 13.65
C TYR A 110 12.70 25.62 13.42
N ALA A 111 12.19 26.32 14.42
CA ALA A 111 10.94 27.08 14.28
C ALA A 111 11.07 28.20 13.25
N GLU A 112 12.17 28.97 13.28
CA GLU A 112 12.48 30.01 12.29
C GLU A 112 12.53 29.45 10.87
N ARG A 113 13.13 28.26 10.69
CA ARG A 113 13.24 27.63 9.37
C ARG A 113 11.90 27.09 8.89
N ALA A 114 11.08 26.51 9.78
CA ALA A 114 9.72 26.05 9.46
C ALA A 114 8.81 27.23 9.08
N GLU A 115 8.87 28.34 9.81
CA GLU A 115 8.13 29.57 9.49
C GLU A 115 8.49 30.08 8.08
N ARG A 116 9.79 30.16 7.74
CA ARG A 116 10.23 30.57 6.39
C ARG A 116 9.70 29.63 5.30
N GLU A 117 9.65 28.33 5.55
CA GLU A 117 9.11 27.35 4.60
C GLU A 117 7.61 27.57 4.39
N MET A 118 6.84 27.73 5.48
CA MET A 118 5.41 27.98 5.42
C MET A 118 5.07 29.32 4.74
N LEU A 119 5.81 30.37 5.03
CA LEU A 119 5.62 31.68 4.38
C LEU A 119 5.93 31.59 2.88
N ALA A 120 7.02 30.90 2.48
CA ALA A 120 7.32 30.68 1.07
C ALA A 120 6.20 29.90 0.34
N ALA A 121 5.67 28.84 0.93
CA ALA A 121 4.55 28.11 0.38
C ALA A 121 3.25 28.93 0.34
N SER A 122 3.07 29.84 1.29
CA SER A 122 1.94 30.77 1.32
C SER A 122 1.96 31.78 0.16
N GLU A 123 3.14 32.12 -0.37
CA GLU A 123 3.29 33.02 -1.51
C GLU A 123 3.08 32.34 -2.88
N PHE A 124 2.97 31.01 -2.95
CA PHE A 124 2.63 30.34 -4.23
C PHE A 124 1.31 30.88 -4.77
N ILE A 125 1.20 31.01 -6.10
CA ILE A 125 -0.02 31.51 -6.74
C ILE A 125 -1.23 30.63 -6.40
N ASP A 126 -1.05 29.33 -6.37
CA ASP A 126 -1.99 28.30 -5.94
C ASP A 126 -1.23 27.04 -5.48
N TRP A 127 -1.96 26.06 -4.93
CA TRP A 127 -1.44 24.74 -4.57
C TRP A 127 -1.91 23.64 -5.54
N ASN A 128 -2.13 24.01 -6.81
CA ASN A 128 -2.52 23.13 -7.92
C ASN A 128 -3.83 22.36 -7.71
N PRO A 129 -4.99 23.03 -7.59
CA PRO A 129 -6.25 22.35 -7.31
C PRO A 129 -6.72 21.39 -8.41
N SER A 130 -6.13 21.45 -9.61
CA SER A 130 -6.40 20.49 -10.68
C SER A 130 -5.91 19.07 -10.36
N HIS A 131 -4.98 18.93 -9.40
CA HIS A 131 -4.51 17.67 -8.82
C HIS A 131 -4.60 17.76 -7.29
N PHE A 132 -5.77 17.50 -6.72
CA PHE A 132 -6.12 17.90 -5.37
C PHE A 132 -5.29 17.23 -4.25
N LEU A 133 -4.59 16.14 -4.53
CA LEU A 133 -3.59 15.56 -3.62
C LEU A 133 -2.51 16.58 -3.25
N ASP A 134 -2.13 17.44 -4.20
CA ASP A 134 -1.13 18.49 -4.02
C ASP A 134 -1.61 19.53 -2.99
N VAL A 135 -2.88 19.94 -3.12
CA VAL A 135 -3.56 20.85 -2.19
C VAL A 135 -3.60 20.24 -0.79
N SER A 136 -3.96 18.97 -0.71
CA SER A 136 -4.17 18.28 0.57
C SER A 136 -2.86 18.14 1.36
N GLU A 137 -1.79 17.69 0.73
CA GLU A 137 -0.50 17.56 1.40
C GLU A 137 0.06 18.93 1.81
N MET A 138 -0.09 19.96 0.96
CA MET A 138 0.34 21.32 1.30
C MET A 138 -0.48 21.90 2.45
N THR A 139 -1.80 21.68 2.46
CA THR A 139 -2.68 22.10 3.54
C THR A 139 -2.31 21.44 4.86
N MET A 140 -2.06 20.13 4.87
CA MET A 140 -1.61 19.39 6.04
C MET A 140 -0.26 19.91 6.55
N ALA A 141 0.68 20.19 5.64
CA ALA A 141 1.99 20.76 5.99
C ALA A 141 1.87 22.07 6.77
N LEU A 142 1.12 23.02 6.21
CA LEU A 142 0.97 24.33 6.84
C LEU A 142 0.12 24.23 8.11
N ALA A 143 -0.88 23.34 8.16
CA ALA A 143 -1.71 23.11 9.34
C ALA A 143 -0.87 22.59 10.52
N ILE A 144 -0.01 21.58 10.30
CA ILE A 144 0.87 21.03 11.36
C ILE A 144 1.83 22.12 11.85
N GLY A 145 2.50 22.83 10.94
CA GLY A 145 3.45 23.87 11.33
C GLY A 145 2.77 25.05 12.05
N TYR A 146 1.61 25.51 11.55
CA TYR A 146 0.82 26.54 12.18
C TYR A 146 0.42 26.17 13.61
N ASP A 147 -0.03 24.95 13.81
CA ASP A 147 -0.51 24.46 15.09
C ASP A 147 0.63 24.22 16.09
N TRP A 148 1.67 23.51 15.69
CA TRP A 148 2.79 23.16 16.59
C TRP A 148 3.65 24.36 16.96
N LEU A 149 3.73 25.36 16.07
CA LEU A 149 4.51 26.59 16.28
C LEU A 149 3.62 27.78 16.67
N TYR A 150 2.34 27.57 16.98
CA TYR A 150 1.36 28.64 17.22
C TYR A 150 1.84 29.70 18.20
N HIS A 151 2.45 29.29 19.31
CA HIS A 151 2.95 30.19 20.35
C HIS A 151 4.30 30.85 20.01
N TYR A 152 5.01 30.32 19.04
CA TYR A 152 6.25 30.90 18.51
C TYR A 152 5.97 31.93 17.41
N LEU A 153 5.05 31.63 16.49
CA LEU A 153 4.75 32.47 15.35
C LEU A 153 4.20 33.83 15.77
N SER A 154 4.66 34.91 15.08
CA SER A 154 4.08 36.23 15.20
C SER A 154 2.63 36.26 14.72
N GLU A 155 1.85 37.26 15.15
CA GLU A 155 0.48 37.44 14.66
C GLU A 155 0.46 37.65 13.13
N GLU A 156 1.41 38.39 12.58
CA GLU A 156 1.53 38.58 11.14
C GLU A 156 1.75 37.26 10.39
N SER A 157 2.68 36.41 10.85
CA SER A 157 2.95 35.12 10.26
C SER A 157 1.75 34.18 10.39
N ARG A 158 1.08 34.15 11.55
CA ARG A 158 -0.16 33.39 11.73
C ARG A 158 -1.25 33.86 10.77
N ASN A 159 -1.40 35.15 10.55
CA ASN A 159 -2.39 35.68 9.62
C ASN A 159 -2.11 35.26 8.18
N LYS A 160 -0.87 35.38 7.70
CA LYS A 160 -0.47 34.98 6.34
C LYS A 160 -0.67 33.49 6.12
N ILE A 161 -0.20 32.63 7.04
CA ILE A 161 -0.31 31.18 6.94
C ILE A 161 -1.77 30.72 6.99
N ALA A 162 -2.57 31.26 7.93
CA ALA A 162 -3.98 30.91 8.03
C ALA A 162 -4.79 31.34 6.80
N THR A 163 -4.49 32.51 6.23
CA THR A 163 -5.10 32.98 4.98
C THR A 163 -4.74 32.04 3.82
N ALA A 164 -3.49 31.57 3.72
CA ALA A 164 -3.09 30.62 2.70
C ALA A 164 -3.78 29.27 2.86
N ILE A 165 -3.88 28.75 4.09
CA ILE A 165 -4.66 27.53 4.39
C ILE A 165 -6.10 27.71 3.93
N TYR A 166 -6.74 28.83 4.28
CA TYR A 166 -8.14 29.09 3.92
C TYR A 166 -8.34 29.22 2.41
N GLU A 167 -7.59 30.14 1.76
CA GLU A 167 -7.83 30.51 0.35
C GLU A 167 -7.28 29.48 -0.65
N LYS A 168 -6.11 28.88 -0.38
CA LYS A 168 -5.42 27.96 -1.30
C LYS A 168 -5.61 26.48 -0.93
N GLY A 169 -5.88 26.21 0.34
CA GLY A 169 -6.13 24.86 0.85
C GLY A 169 -7.61 24.49 0.86
N LEU A 170 -8.42 25.21 1.63
CA LEU A 170 -9.79 24.78 1.92
C LEU A 170 -10.80 25.20 0.85
N ARG A 171 -10.82 26.47 0.45
CA ARG A 171 -11.79 27.01 -0.52
C ARG A 171 -11.81 26.31 -1.87
N PRO A 172 -10.69 25.82 -2.44
CA PRO A 172 -10.74 25.05 -3.68
C PRO A 172 -11.66 23.83 -3.63
N SER A 173 -11.92 23.26 -2.45
CA SER A 173 -12.86 22.13 -2.24
C SER A 173 -14.34 22.50 -2.44
N GLU A 174 -14.67 23.77 -2.61
CA GLU A 174 -16.02 24.24 -2.94
C GLU A 174 -16.32 24.12 -4.45
N ASN A 175 -15.28 24.03 -5.27
CA ASN A 175 -15.43 23.92 -6.72
C ASN A 175 -15.63 22.45 -7.12
N ASP A 176 -16.82 22.11 -7.60
CA ASP A 176 -17.19 20.76 -7.99
C ASP A 176 -16.25 20.12 -9.03
N LYS A 177 -15.59 20.94 -9.87
CA LYS A 177 -14.60 20.45 -10.83
C LYS A 177 -13.41 19.81 -10.15
N TRP A 178 -13.01 20.27 -8.97
CA TRP A 178 -11.86 19.79 -8.23
C TRP A 178 -12.21 18.90 -7.05
N ALA A 179 -13.45 19.03 -6.55
CA ALA A 179 -13.95 18.39 -5.35
C ALA A 179 -14.51 16.96 -5.58
N TRP A 180 -14.21 16.36 -6.72
CA TRP A 180 -14.70 15.01 -7.06
C TRP A 180 -14.20 13.93 -6.08
N PHE A 181 -13.08 14.17 -5.39
CA PHE A 181 -12.53 13.28 -4.38
C PHE A 181 -13.50 12.95 -3.24
N PHE A 182 -14.46 13.84 -2.93
CA PHE A 182 -15.50 13.53 -1.95
C PHE A 182 -16.39 12.34 -2.34
N LYS A 183 -16.35 11.90 -3.59
CA LYS A 183 -17.10 10.75 -4.11
C LYS A 183 -16.21 9.58 -4.51
N ALA A 184 -14.90 9.70 -4.37
CA ALA A 184 -13.96 8.66 -4.69
C ALA A 184 -14.00 7.54 -3.65
N ASP A 185 -13.86 6.31 -4.08
CA ASP A 185 -13.86 5.09 -3.28
C ASP A 185 -12.44 4.52 -3.05
N HIS A 186 -11.43 5.36 -3.20
CA HIS A 186 -10.02 5.01 -3.13
C HIS A 186 -9.20 6.09 -2.41
N ASN A 187 -7.87 5.96 -2.37
CA ASN A 187 -6.93 6.79 -1.61
C ASN A 187 -7.14 8.33 -1.75
N TRP A 188 -7.63 8.82 -2.89
CA TRP A 188 -7.91 10.27 -3.06
C TRP A 188 -8.90 10.80 -2.04
N ASN A 189 -9.93 10.03 -1.71
CA ASN A 189 -10.89 10.42 -0.68
C ASN A 189 -10.19 10.54 0.68
N GLN A 190 -9.40 9.55 1.06
CA GLN A 190 -8.68 9.51 2.35
C GLN A 190 -7.69 10.67 2.47
N VAL A 191 -6.82 10.84 1.49
CA VAL A 191 -5.79 11.89 1.50
C VAL A 191 -6.40 13.28 1.47
N CYS A 192 -7.39 13.51 0.59
CA CYS A 192 -7.96 14.84 0.45
C CYS A 192 -8.80 15.22 1.66
N ASN A 193 -9.61 14.31 2.22
CA ASN A 193 -10.36 14.59 3.45
C ASN A 193 -9.41 14.85 4.63
N ALA A 194 -8.28 14.14 4.74
CA ALA A 194 -7.29 14.40 5.78
C ALA A 194 -6.73 15.82 5.69
N GLY A 195 -6.30 16.25 4.50
CA GLY A 195 -5.80 17.62 4.32
C GLY A 195 -6.85 18.69 4.67
N MET A 196 -8.10 18.47 4.27
CA MET A 196 -9.20 19.39 4.60
C MET A 196 -9.47 19.48 6.09
N ILE A 197 -9.51 18.34 6.80
CA ILE A 197 -9.73 18.29 8.25
C ILE A 197 -8.56 18.94 8.99
N TYR A 198 -7.31 18.68 8.60
CA TYR A 198 -6.14 19.33 9.19
C TYR A 198 -6.21 20.85 9.07
N GLY A 199 -6.44 21.36 7.86
CA GLY A 199 -6.58 22.80 7.63
C GLY A 199 -7.72 23.40 8.42
N ALA A 200 -8.89 22.77 8.42
CA ALA A 200 -10.07 23.26 9.14
C ALA A 200 -9.84 23.30 10.65
N LEU A 201 -9.27 22.22 11.24
CA LEU A 201 -8.95 22.18 12.66
C LEU A 201 -7.86 23.21 13.04
N ALA A 202 -6.86 23.44 12.19
CA ALA A 202 -5.79 24.39 12.46
C ALA A 202 -6.31 25.83 12.60
N ILE A 203 -7.26 26.23 11.74
CA ILE A 203 -7.76 27.63 11.69
C ILE A 203 -9.19 27.78 12.21
N MET A 204 -9.72 26.80 12.95
CA MET A 204 -11.09 26.80 13.46
C MET A 204 -11.43 28.08 14.22
N ASP A 205 -10.51 28.63 14.99
CA ASP A 205 -10.71 29.85 15.78
C ASP A 205 -10.96 31.10 14.90
N ARG A 206 -10.60 31.06 13.62
CA ARG A 206 -10.74 32.19 12.71
C ARG A 206 -11.98 32.13 11.83
N SER A 207 -12.45 30.93 11.53
CA SER A 207 -13.58 30.71 10.62
C SER A 207 -14.43 29.52 11.09
N PRO A 208 -14.98 29.55 12.31
CA PRO A 208 -15.58 28.38 12.95
C PRO A 208 -16.71 27.75 12.13
N GLU A 209 -17.69 28.55 11.67
CA GLU A 209 -18.82 28.03 10.90
C GLU A 209 -18.40 27.34 9.59
N TYR A 210 -17.42 27.93 8.89
CA TYR A 210 -16.90 27.37 7.65
C TYR A 210 -16.19 26.04 7.90
N CYS A 211 -15.30 26.02 8.90
CA CYS A 211 -14.49 24.85 9.24
C CYS A 211 -15.37 23.69 9.72
N GLN A 212 -16.37 23.95 10.55
CA GLN A 212 -17.33 22.94 11.02
C GLN A 212 -18.07 22.29 9.84
N LYS A 213 -18.65 23.10 8.94
CA LYS A 213 -19.34 22.60 7.74
C LYS A 213 -18.43 21.75 6.84
N LEU A 214 -17.16 22.16 6.70
CA LEU A 214 -16.20 21.42 5.90
C LEU A 214 -15.84 20.07 6.56
N ILE A 215 -15.61 20.05 7.86
CA ILE A 215 -15.36 18.79 8.61
C ILE A 215 -16.55 17.85 8.47
N GLU A 216 -17.78 18.33 8.65
CA GLU A 216 -18.99 17.51 8.45
C GLU A 216 -19.10 16.95 7.03
N LYS A 217 -18.75 17.75 6.00
CA LYS A 217 -18.70 17.30 4.61
C LYS A 217 -17.66 16.20 4.41
N CYS A 218 -16.45 16.35 4.99
CA CYS A 218 -15.40 15.34 4.94
C CYS A 218 -15.83 14.02 5.60
N LEU A 219 -16.41 14.10 6.79
CA LEU A 219 -16.88 12.94 7.53
C LEU A 219 -18.04 12.21 6.84
N LYS A 220 -18.91 12.93 6.15
CA LYS A 220 -19.96 12.32 5.31
C LYS A 220 -19.39 11.61 4.09
N SER A 221 -18.27 12.10 3.56
CA SER A 221 -17.56 11.54 2.40
C SER A 221 -16.69 10.32 2.75
N ASN A 222 -16.02 10.36 3.87
CA ASN A 222 -14.98 9.41 4.26
C ASN A 222 -15.41 7.92 4.20
N PRO A 223 -16.62 7.51 4.66
CA PRO A 223 -17.06 6.10 4.59
C PRO A 223 -17.05 5.50 3.19
N ILE A 224 -17.10 6.32 2.14
CA ILE A 224 -17.10 5.83 0.75
C ILE A 224 -15.79 5.10 0.44
N ALA A 225 -14.65 5.61 0.91
CA ALA A 225 -13.35 4.99 0.68
C ALA A 225 -13.04 3.87 1.67
N GLN A 226 -13.68 3.86 2.85
CA GLN A 226 -13.41 2.82 3.86
C GLN A 226 -13.91 1.43 3.46
N ILE A 227 -14.80 1.32 2.47
CA ILE A 227 -15.21 0.03 1.88
C ILE A 227 -14.02 -0.76 1.35
N CYS A 228 -12.91 -0.10 0.97
CA CYS A 228 -11.71 -0.79 0.48
C CYS A 228 -11.10 -1.78 1.50
N TYR A 229 -11.37 -1.60 2.80
CA TYR A 229 -10.87 -2.49 3.85
C TYR A 229 -11.74 -3.73 4.08
N GLU A 230 -12.95 -3.76 3.50
CA GLU A 230 -13.86 -4.90 3.69
C GLU A 230 -13.37 -6.17 2.99
N PRO A 231 -13.64 -7.37 3.57
CA PRO A 231 -14.33 -7.59 4.85
C PRO A 231 -13.39 -7.67 6.07
N ASP A 232 -12.10 -7.78 5.89
CA ASP A 232 -11.15 -8.22 6.93
C ASP A 232 -9.82 -7.44 6.98
N GLY A 233 -9.77 -6.25 6.39
CA GLY A 233 -8.64 -5.35 6.45
C GLY A 233 -7.63 -5.48 5.30
N GLY A 234 -7.93 -6.27 4.28
CA GLY A 234 -7.14 -6.29 3.04
C GLY A 234 -7.19 -4.93 2.33
N TYR A 235 -6.19 -4.66 1.47
CA TYR A 235 -6.17 -3.42 0.69
C TYR A 235 -5.99 -3.72 -0.80
N PRO A 236 -6.93 -3.31 -1.65
CA PRO A 236 -6.98 -3.81 -3.03
C PRO A 236 -5.88 -3.28 -3.95
N GLU A 237 -5.37 -2.08 -3.68
CA GLU A 237 -4.41 -1.37 -4.53
C GLU A 237 -2.94 -1.68 -4.22
N GLY A 238 -2.67 -2.63 -3.30
CA GLY A 238 -1.31 -3.01 -2.91
C GLY A 238 -0.67 -2.15 -1.82
N ALA A 239 0.52 -2.57 -1.39
CA ALA A 239 1.22 -2.01 -0.22
C ALA A 239 1.53 -0.51 -0.34
N GLY A 240 1.90 -0.04 -1.54
CA GLY A 240 2.24 1.37 -1.76
C GLY A 240 1.06 2.32 -1.54
N TYR A 241 -0.10 1.94 -2.04
CA TYR A 241 -1.31 2.74 -1.86
C TYR A 241 -1.95 2.58 -0.49
N TRP A 242 -1.75 1.42 0.16
CA TRP A 242 -2.09 1.28 1.58
C TRP A 242 -1.31 2.30 2.41
N ASP A 243 0.02 2.36 2.23
CA ASP A 243 0.86 3.32 2.96
C ASP A 243 0.39 4.75 2.72
N TYR A 244 0.06 5.11 1.48
CA TYR A 244 -0.42 6.45 1.17
C TYR A 244 -1.81 6.72 1.73
N GLY A 245 -2.83 5.95 1.34
CA GLY A 245 -4.23 6.19 1.71
C GLY A 245 -4.46 5.99 3.21
N THR A 246 -4.04 4.84 3.75
CA THR A 246 -4.27 4.49 5.15
C THR A 246 -3.48 5.37 6.12
N SER A 247 -2.25 5.79 5.77
CA SER A 247 -1.51 6.71 6.63
C SER A 247 -2.21 8.07 6.75
N PHE A 248 -2.78 8.59 5.67
CA PHE A 248 -3.56 9.83 5.73
C PHE A 248 -4.90 9.65 6.42
N GLU A 249 -5.54 8.49 6.30
CA GLU A 249 -6.73 8.14 7.10
C GLU A 249 -6.43 8.14 8.60
N VAL A 250 -5.32 7.52 9.00
CA VAL A 250 -4.83 7.56 10.39
C VAL A 250 -4.56 9.00 10.84
N MET A 251 -3.92 9.81 10.00
CA MET A 251 -3.70 11.22 10.30
C MET A 251 -5.02 11.96 10.55
N LEU A 252 -6.03 11.74 9.69
CA LEU A 252 -7.37 12.32 9.83
C LEU A 252 -7.98 11.99 11.20
N VAL A 253 -8.04 10.71 11.54
CA VAL A 253 -8.64 10.26 12.79
C VAL A 253 -7.86 10.77 14.00
N ALA A 254 -6.53 10.71 13.96
CA ALA A 254 -5.68 11.18 15.04
C ALA A 254 -5.83 12.69 15.29
N ALA A 255 -6.04 13.50 14.23
CA ALA A 255 -6.30 14.92 14.38
C ALA A 255 -7.66 15.21 15.05
N LEU A 256 -8.70 14.48 14.68
CA LEU A 256 -10.01 14.57 15.33
C LEU A 256 -9.93 14.18 16.81
N GLN A 257 -9.23 13.08 17.11
CA GLN A 257 -9.04 12.62 18.49
C GLN A 257 -8.29 13.65 19.34
N SER A 258 -7.21 14.21 18.83
CA SER A 258 -6.40 15.17 19.59
C SER A 258 -7.05 16.55 19.72
N ALA A 259 -7.78 17.01 18.70
CA ALA A 259 -8.40 18.33 18.69
C ALA A 259 -9.79 18.36 19.32
N LEU A 260 -10.61 17.31 19.15
CA LEU A 260 -12.03 17.29 19.52
C LEU A 260 -12.41 16.13 20.46
N GLY A 261 -11.45 15.25 20.80
CA GLY A 261 -11.69 14.11 21.68
C GLY A 261 -12.59 13.02 21.08
N THR A 262 -12.73 12.96 19.76
CA THR A 262 -13.57 11.99 19.06
C THR A 262 -12.87 11.46 17.81
N ASP A 263 -13.13 10.21 17.44
CA ASP A 263 -12.74 9.62 16.16
C ASP A 263 -13.89 9.67 15.13
N ALA A 264 -14.99 10.34 15.47
CA ALA A 264 -16.22 10.40 14.69
C ALA A 264 -16.81 9.02 14.35
N GLY A 265 -16.43 7.97 15.05
CA GLY A 265 -16.86 6.58 14.83
C GLY A 265 -16.03 5.82 13.80
N ILE A 266 -14.99 6.41 13.23
CA ILE A 266 -14.16 5.78 12.20
C ILE A 266 -13.44 4.53 12.75
N ALA A 267 -12.89 4.60 13.96
CA ALA A 267 -12.21 3.46 14.60
C ALA A 267 -13.18 2.35 15.05
N ALA A 268 -14.48 2.55 14.96
CA ALA A 268 -15.47 1.49 15.20
C ALA A 268 -15.61 0.51 14.02
N GLN A 269 -15.06 0.85 12.85
CA GLN A 269 -15.05 -0.03 11.69
C GLN A 269 -13.99 -1.12 11.85
N GLU A 270 -14.42 -2.35 12.09
CA GLU A 270 -13.53 -3.48 12.42
C GLU A 270 -12.55 -3.79 11.28
N SER A 271 -12.99 -3.76 10.02
CA SER A 271 -12.14 -3.98 8.85
C SER A 271 -11.02 -2.93 8.74
N PHE A 272 -11.30 -1.66 9.03
CA PHE A 272 -10.27 -0.62 9.13
C PHE A 272 -9.27 -0.91 10.25
N MET A 273 -9.73 -1.32 11.42
CA MET A 273 -8.82 -1.63 12.53
C MET A 273 -7.94 -2.86 12.29
N ARG A 274 -8.42 -3.82 11.50
CA ARG A 274 -7.64 -5.02 11.10
C ARG A 274 -6.59 -4.75 10.03
N THR A 275 -6.69 -3.64 9.28
CA THR A 275 -5.85 -3.40 8.10
C THR A 275 -4.36 -3.22 8.43
N ALA A 276 -4.00 -2.93 9.68
CA ALA A 276 -2.59 -2.86 10.11
C ALA A 276 -1.84 -4.18 9.88
N SER A 277 -2.52 -5.32 10.01
CA SER A 277 -1.97 -6.66 9.74
C SER A 277 -1.63 -6.86 8.26
N TYR A 278 -2.45 -6.35 7.34
CA TYR A 278 -2.16 -6.39 5.91
C TYR A 278 -0.74 -5.92 5.62
N MET A 279 -0.39 -4.70 6.07
CA MET A 279 0.92 -4.12 5.77
C MET A 279 2.07 -4.88 6.43
N THR A 280 1.84 -5.50 7.59
CA THR A 280 2.83 -6.36 8.25
C THR A 280 3.20 -7.54 7.37
N TYR A 281 2.20 -8.21 6.78
CA TYR A 281 2.42 -9.40 5.95
C TYR A 281 2.89 -9.09 4.52
N MET A 282 2.74 -7.83 4.06
CA MET A 282 3.35 -7.40 2.80
C MET A 282 4.87 -7.23 2.91
N ALA A 283 5.45 -7.18 4.10
CA ALA A 283 6.88 -7.11 4.32
C ALA A 283 7.54 -8.48 4.09
N THR A 284 8.55 -8.57 3.22
CA THR A 284 9.26 -9.80 2.92
C THR A 284 10.62 -9.88 3.65
N PRO A 285 11.21 -11.08 3.84
CA PRO A 285 12.51 -11.25 4.50
C PRO A 285 13.64 -10.45 3.86
N SER A 286 13.63 -10.29 2.55
CA SER A 286 14.64 -9.49 1.84
C SER A 286 14.54 -7.97 2.13
N GLY A 287 13.57 -7.53 2.95
CA GLY A 287 13.34 -6.12 3.26
C GLY A 287 12.63 -5.36 2.12
N LYS A 288 11.94 -6.09 1.27
CA LYS A 288 11.09 -5.55 0.21
C LYS A 288 9.61 -5.76 0.56
N SER A 289 8.70 -5.21 -0.24
CA SER A 289 7.28 -5.50 -0.16
C SER A 289 6.86 -6.59 -1.14
N TYR A 290 5.72 -7.25 -0.89
CA TYR A 290 4.95 -7.88 -1.96
C TYR A 290 4.29 -6.76 -2.77
N ASN A 291 4.93 -6.41 -3.87
CA ASN A 291 4.68 -5.17 -4.61
C ASN A 291 3.78 -5.36 -5.83
N PHE A 292 2.70 -6.15 -5.70
CA PHE A 292 1.69 -6.23 -6.76
C PHE A 292 1.00 -4.87 -6.99
N ALA A 293 0.29 -4.74 -8.09
CA ALA A 293 -0.33 -3.50 -8.55
C ALA A 293 0.71 -2.37 -8.74
N ASP A 294 0.30 -1.11 -8.74
CA ASP A 294 1.22 0.02 -8.88
C ASP A 294 2.02 0.30 -7.58
N SER A 295 2.50 -0.74 -6.91
CA SER A 295 3.29 -0.64 -5.69
C SER A 295 4.80 -0.68 -5.96
N GLY A 296 5.56 0.15 -5.24
CA GLY A 296 7.01 0.04 -5.19
C GLY A 296 7.47 -1.13 -4.32
N SER A 297 8.71 -1.59 -4.53
CA SER A 297 9.27 -2.72 -3.77
C SER A 297 9.97 -2.32 -2.46
N ALA A 298 10.16 -1.03 -2.18
CA ALA A 298 10.80 -0.59 -0.94
C ALA A 298 9.88 -0.83 0.26
N MET A 299 10.44 -1.33 1.36
CA MET A 299 9.75 -1.55 2.63
C MET A 299 10.57 -0.98 3.78
N SER A 300 9.89 -0.40 4.75
CA SER A 300 10.50 0.12 5.97
C SER A 300 9.50 0.13 7.12
N CYS A 301 9.89 0.63 8.29
CA CYS A 301 8.95 0.94 9.38
C CYS A 301 7.86 1.89 8.89
N ILE A 302 6.60 1.51 9.10
CA ILE A 302 5.41 2.31 8.76
C ILE A 302 4.87 2.98 10.02
N SER A 303 5.22 4.24 10.19
CA SER A 303 4.95 4.98 11.43
C SER A 303 3.46 5.16 11.77
N SER A 304 2.57 5.18 10.78
CA SER A 304 1.11 5.23 11.00
C SER A 304 0.55 3.98 11.68
N LYS A 305 1.19 2.81 11.54
CA LYS A 305 0.77 1.58 12.23
C LYS A 305 0.80 1.70 13.76
N TYR A 306 1.65 2.57 14.29
CA TYR A 306 1.74 2.81 15.75
C TYR A 306 0.45 3.42 16.32
N TRP A 307 -0.34 4.11 15.47
CA TRP A 307 -1.67 4.56 15.87
C TRP A 307 -2.62 3.38 16.13
N PHE A 308 -2.65 2.37 15.24
CA PHE A 308 -3.46 1.16 15.45
C PHE A 308 -3.03 0.41 16.70
N ALA A 309 -1.72 0.26 16.93
CA ALA A 309 -1.19 -0.35 18.13
C ALA A 309 -1.63 0.39 19.40
N ARG A 310 -1.64 1.73 19.37
CA ARG A 310 -2.14 2.58 20.47
C ARG A 310 -3.65 2.41 20.67
N GLN A 311 -4.46 2.40 19.59
CA GLN A 311 -5.92 2.26 19.70
C GLN A 311 -6.32 0.90 20.28
N LEU A 312 -5.63 -0.16 19.87
CA LEU A 312 -5.90 -1.53 20.31
C LEU A 312 -5.14 -1.91 21.59
N ASN A 313 -4.28 -1.02 22.09
CA ASN A 313 -3.38 -1.26 23.22
C ASN A 313 -2.56 -2.55 23.05
N ASP A 314 -2.07 -2.78 21.83
CA ASP A 314 -1.31 -3.96 21.45
C ASP A 314 -0.07 -3.59 20.62
N ALA A 315 1.10 -3.60 21.26
CA ALA A 315 2.37 -3.29 20.60
C ALA A 315 2.84 -4.40 19.62
N SER A 316 2.20 -5.58 19.62
CA SER A 316 2.51 -6.65 18.67
C SER A 316 2.23 -6.26 17.22
N ILE A 317 1.27 -5.35 16.99
CA ILE A 317 0.93 -4.80 15.68
C ILE A 317 2.14 -4.17 14.99
N VAL A 318 3.07 -3.61 15.75
CA VAL A 318 4.29 -2.94 15.26
C VAL A 318 5.58 -3.71 15.58
N ALA A 319 5.47 -4.97 16.02
CA ALA A 319 6.65 -5.79 16.36
C ALA A 319 7.64 -5.91 15.18
N VAL A 320 7.14 -6.09 13.96
CA VAL A 320 7.94 -6.17 12.75
C VAL A 320 8.54 -4.81 12.37
N ASP A 321 7.80 -3.73 12.59
CA ASP A 321 8.31 -2.36 12.38
C ASP A 321 9.46 -2.06 13.35
N GLU A 322 9.37 -2.52 14.61
CA GLU A 322 10.45 -2.41 15.58
C GLU A 322 11.70 -3.21 15.16
N LEU A 323 11.55 -4.35 14.47
CA LEU A 323 12.69 -5.06 13.86
C LEU A 323 13.33 -4.22 12.73
N PHE A 324 12.53 -3.55 11.89
CA PHE A 324 13.08 -2.63 10.89
C PHE A 324 13.87 -1.50 11.56
N VAL A 325 13.34 -0.89 12.62
CA VAL A 325 14.04 0.17 13.36
C VAL A 325 15.32 -0.35 14.00
N LYS A 326 15.26 -1.49 14.69
CA LYS A 326 16.42 -2.16 15.31
C LYS A 326 17.53 -2.46 14.28
N ASN A 327 17.15 -2.89 13.09
CA ASN A 327 18.06 -3.21 12.01
C ASN A 327 18.47 -2.01 11.15
N ARG A 328 18.11 -0.78 11.57
CA ARG A 328 18.43 0.47 10.86
C ARG A 328 17.88 0.55 9.43
N LYS A 329 16.77 -0.15 9.16
CA LYS A 329 16.04 -0.16 7.87
C LYS A 329 14.85 0.79 7.94
N VAL A 330 15.09 2.07 8.21
CA VAL A 330 14.06 3.11 8.29
C VAL A 330 14.28 4.14 7.19
N LEU A 331 13.22 4.51 6.48
CA LEU A 331 13.26 5.53 5.46
C LEU A 331 12.84 6.90 6.04
N ASN A 332 13.48 7.96 5.58
CA ASN A 332 13.14 9.35 5.92
C ASN A 332 11.86 9.79 5.17
N VAL A 333 10.72 9.16 5.49
CA VAL A 333 9.43 9.50 4.90
C VAL A 333 8.78 10.68 5.63
N ARG A 334 7.89 11.42 4.93
CA ARG A 334 7.32 12.67 5.43
C ARG A 334 6.51 12.55 6.75
N LEU A 335 5.95 11.38 7.03
CA LEU A 335 5.16 11.14 8.24
C LEU A 335 5.96 10.44 9.37
N LEU A 336 7.27 10.24 9.23
CA LEU A 336 8.09 9.55 10.24
C LEU A 336 7.96 10.13 11.67
N PRO A 337 7.74 11.45 11.91
CA PRO A 337 7.54 11.96 13.26
C PRO A 337 6.37 11.31 14.02
N THR A 338 5.37 10.74 13.32
CA THR A 338 4.25 10.02 13.95
C THR A 338 4.69 8.77 14.73
N TYR A 339 5.83 8.16 14.39
CA TYR A 339 6.46 7.11 15.19
C TYR A 339 6.64 7.55 16.65
N MET A 340 7.17 8.76 16.86
CA MET A 340 7.40 9.30 18.19
C MET A 340 6.09 9.68 18.90
N VAL A 341 5.14 10.24 18.12
CA VAL A 341 3.83 10.65 18.66
C VAL A 341 3.04 9.44 19.16
N PHE A 342 2.87 8.43 18.32
CA PHE A 342 2.01 7.27 18.65
C PHE A 342 2.75 6.24 19.50
N GLY A 343 4.03 6.01 19.24
CA GLY A 343 4.86 5.03 19.95
C GLY A 343 5.13 5.40 21.42
N SER A 344 5.08 6.70 21.75
CA SER A 344 5.32 7.18 23.11
C SER A 344 4.39 6.58 24.19
N ALA A 345 3.19 6.18 23.79
CA ALA A 345 2.16 5.60 24.65
C ALA A 345 2.19 4.06 24.71
N LEU A 346 3.07 3.39 23.94
CA LEU A 346 3.10 1.93 23.83
C LEU A 346 4.03 1.29 24.88
N ASP A 347 3.60 0.12 25.36
CA ASP A 347 4.42 -0.81 26.15
C ASP A 347 4.90 -1.97 25.26
N PHE A 348 6.15 -1.89 24.82
CA PHE A 348 6.76 -2.91 23.96
C PHE A 348 7.21 -4.17 24.70
N SER A 349 7.14 -4.20 26.03
CA SER A 349 7.63 -5.35 26.83
C SER A 349 6.82 -6.62 26.63
N LYS A 350 5.59 -6.50 26.11
CA LYS A 350 4.66 -7.60 25.83
C LYS A 350 4.48 -7.87 24.35
N SER A 351 5.22 -7.15 23.50
CA SER A 351 5.12 -7.30 22.04
C SER A 351 5.54 -8.69 21.60
N GLN A 352 4.78 -9.30 20.72
CA GLN A 352 5.04 -10.62 20.13
C GLN A 352 5.06 -10.50 18.60
N LEU A 353 5.89 -11.32 17.96
CA LEU A 353 5.87 -11.43 16.51
C LEU A 353 4.57 -12.11 16.07
N PRO A 354 4.01 -11.72 14.91
CA PRO A 354 2.76 -12.28 14.43
C PRO A 354 2.94 -13.72 13.93
N ASP A 355 1.82 -14.41 13.71
CA ASP A 355 1.79 -15.74 13.11
C ASP A 355 2.48 -15.76 11.75
N ASN A 356 2.91 -16.93 11.34
CA ASN A 356 3.64 -17.12 10.08
C ASN A 356 2.73 -17.17 8.85
N THR A 357 1.44 -17.33 9.03
CA THR A 357 0.45 -17.44 7.96
C THR A 357 -0.63 -16.38 8.11
N TRP A 358 -1.02 -15.79 6.99
CA TRP A 358 -2.08 -14.79 6.95
C TRP A 358 -2.87 -14.86 5.65
N VAL A 359 -4.15 -14.55 5.73
CA VAL A 359 -5.03 -14.45 4.57
C VAL A 359 -5.99 -13.29 4.75
N ASN A 360 -6.30 -12.61 3.65
CA ASN A 360 -7.45 -11.71 3.57
C ASN A 360 -8.36 -12.11 2.41
N HIS A 361 -9.61 -11.68 2.54
CA HIS A 361 -10.65 -11.87 1.54
C HIS A 361 -11.12 -10.50 1.08
N GLY A 362 -11.51 -10.17 0.01
CA GLY A 362 -11.93 -8.84 -0.43
C GLY A 362 -11.71 -8.65 -1.91
N ALA A 363 -11.61 -7.40 -2.35
CA ALA A 363 -11.45 -7.09 -3.76
C ALA A 363 -10.13 -7.62 -4.35
N THR A 364 -9.09 -7.75 -3.54
CA THR A 364 -7.82 -8.42 -3.89
C THR A 364 -7.41 -9.33 -2.75
N PRO A 365 -7.92 -10.59 -2.71
CA PRO A 365 -7.55 -11.54 -1.68
C PRO A 365 -6.09 -11.96 -1.84
N VAL A 366 -5.40 -12.09 -0.71
CA VAL A 366 -3.98 -12.47 -0.64
C VAL A 366 -3.80 -13.53 0.44
N PHE A 367 -3.05 -14.58 0.12
CA PHE A 367 -2.50 -15.51 1.10
C PHE A 367 -1.01 -15.29 1.23
N VAL A 368 -0.52 -15.31 2.47
CA VAL A 368 0.90 -15.18 2.80
C VAL A 368 1.33 -16.27 3.76
N TYR A 369 2.48 -16.86 3.51
CA TYR A 369 3.22 -17.66 4.46
C TYR A 369 4.67 -17.19 4.54
N ARG A 370 5.24 -17.28 5.73
CA ARG A 370 6.68 -17.10 5.98
C ARG A 370 7.20 -18.08 7.04
N SER A 371 8.47 -18.46 6.93
CA SER A 371 9.07 -19.40 7.89
C SER A 371 9.55 -18.74 9.18
N GLY A 372 9.74 -17.41 9.16
CA GLY A 372 10.18 -16.62 10.31
C GLY A 372 10.11 -15.12 10.04
N TRP A 373 10.54 -14.31 11.02
CA TRP A 373 10.46 -12.84 10.98
C TRP A 373 11.81 -12.13 11.13
N GLU A 374 12.84 -12.82 11.52
CA GLU A 374 14.11 -12.19 11.94
C GLU A 374 15.25 -12.39 10.96
N SER A 375 15.19 -13.43 10.10
CA SER A 375 16.23 -13.75 9.12
C SER A 375 15.87 -13.28 7.72
N SER A 376 16.85 -12.71 7.01
CA SER A 376 16.71 -12.44 5.57
C SER A 376 16.65 -13.73 4.72
N ASP A 377 17.08 -14.85 5.28
CA ASP A 377 17.07 -16.17 4.62
C ASP A 377 15.74 -16.91 4.82
N ASP A 378 14.84 -16.37 5.64
CA ASP A 378 13.50 -16.94 5.83
C ASP A 378 12.77 -17.11 4.49
N THR A 379 11.99 -18.16 4.38
CA THR A 379 11.13 -18.40 3.24
C THR A 379 9.91 -17.47 3.32
N TYR A 380 9.54 -16.90 2.18
CA TYR A 380 8.30 -16.12 2.02
C TYR A 380 7.61 -16.54 0.74
N PHE A 381 6.35 -16.82 0.85
CA PHE A 381 5.48 -17.10 -0.27
C PHE A 381 4.18 -16.31 -0.13
N ALA A 382 3.76 -15.67 -1.22
CA ALA A 382 2.45 -15.02 -1.27
C ALA A 382 1.81 -15.23 -2.65
N ILE A 383 0.50 -15.42 -2.66
CA ILE A 383 -0.32 -15.52 -3.86
C ILE A 383 -1.55 -14.63 -3.71
N LYS A 384 -1.98 -14.03 -4.82
CA LYS A 384 -3.17 -13.18 -4.86
C LYS A 384 -4.21 -13.67 -5.85
N GLY A 385 -5.46 -13.39 -5.55
CA GLY A 385 -6.57 -13.39 -6.48
C GLY A 385 -6.87 -11.98 -6.99
N GLY A 386 -8.14 -11.58 -6.94
CA GLY A 386 -8.64 -10.26 -7.30
C GLY A 386 -9.07 -10.14 -8.74
N SER A 387 -9.14 -8.90 -9.21
CA SER A 387 -9.63 -8.54 -10.55
C SER A 387 -8.75 -7.46 -11.15
N ALA A 388 -8.50 -7.51 -12.45
CA ALA A 388 -7.76 -6.47 -13.17
C ALA A 388 -8.55 -5.15 -13.30
N SER A 389 -9.84 -5.13 -12.97
CA SER A 389 -10.65 -3.90 -12.95
C SER A 389 -10.48 -3.04 -11.69
N THR A 390 -9.81 -3.56 -10.65
CA THR A 390 -9.49 -2.80 -9.44
C THR A 390 -8.58 -1.61 -9.80
N ASN A 391 -8.77 -0.50 -9.08
CA ASN A 391 -7.91 0.67 -9.28
C ASN A 391 -6.42 0.27 -9.09
N HIS A 392 -5.55 0.79 -9.95
CA HIS A 392 -4.11 0.45 -9.98
C HIS A 392 -3.75 -1.03 -10.25
N ALA A 393 -4.71 -1.93 -10.49
CA ALA A 393 -4.44 -3.34 -10.75
C ALA A 393 -3.65 -3.57 -12.05
N HIS A 394 -2.99 -4.72 -12.12
CA HIS A 394 -2.31 -5.26 -13.29
C HIS A 394 -3.06 -6.48 -13.85
N MET A 395 -2.67 -6.95 -15.05
CA MET A 395 -3.12 -8.23 -15.61
C MET A 395 -2.38 -9.40 -14.94
N ASP A 396 -2.54 -9.55 -13.62
CA ASP A 396 -1.71 -10.39 -12.76
C ASP A 396 -2.52 -11.31 -11.84
N VAL A 397 -3.76 -11.61 -12.21
CA VAL A 397 -4.67 -12.46 -11.42
C VAL A 397 -4.07 -13.87 -11.26
N GLY A 398 -3.94 -14.33 -10.00
CA GLY A 398 -3.28 -15.59 -9.68
C GLY A 398 -1.75 -15.50 -9.61
N SER A 399 -1.17 -14.30 -9.68
CA SER A 399 0.28 -14.10 -9.53
C SER A 399 0.73 -14.35 -8.09
N PHE A 400 2.01 -14.73 -7.98
CA PHE A 400 2.64 -15.06 -6.72
C PHE A 400 4.07 -14.50 -6.66
N ILE A 401 4.62 -14.36 -5.46
CA ILE A 401 6.06 -14.19 -5.25
C ILE A 401 6.61 -15.29 -4.36
N TYR A 402 7.90 -15.56 -4.50
CA TYR A 402 8.59 -16.58 -3.73
C TYR A 402 10.00 -16.12 -3.39
N GLU A 403 10.29 -16.05 -2.09
CA GLU A 403 11.64 -15.82 -1.55
C GLU A 403 12.10 -17.03 -0.76
N ARG A 404 13.35 -17.38 -0.92
CA ARG A 404 13.99 -18.45 -0.18
C ARG A 404 15.50 -18.23 -0.17
N ASP A 405 16.11 -18.51 0.97
CA ASP A 405 17.57 -18.40 1.14
C ASP A 405 18.11 -17.01 0.79
N GLY A 406 17.36 -15.94 1.13
CA GLY A 406 17.72 -14.54 0.86
C GLY A 406 17.53 -14.09 -0.60
N ILE A 407 16.93 -14.90 -1.46
CA ILE A 407 16.70 -14.61 -2.89
C ILE A 407 15.21 -14.58 -3.20
N ARG A 408 14.78 -13.53 -3.88
CA ARG A 408 13.44 -13.47 -4.49
C ARG A 408 13.49 -14.12 -5.87
N TRP A 409 13.07 -15.38 -5.94
CA TRP A 409 13.10 -16.22 -7.14
C TRP A 409 11.97 -15.90 -8.12
N ALA A 410 10.77 -15.72 -7.60
CA ALA A 410 9.63 -15.22 -8.37
C ALA A 410 9.35 -13.77 -7.95
N ILE A 411 9.39 -12.84 -8.91
CA ILE A 411 9.32 -11.39 -8.67
C ILE A 411 8.04 -10.80 -9.24
N ASP A 412 7.68 -9.60 -8.75
CA ASP A 412 6.77 -8.67 -9.41
C ASP A 412 7.52 -7.38 -9.74
N LEU A 413 7.23 -6.76 -10.88
CA LEU A 413 7.88 -5.53 -11.31
C LEU A 413 7.29 -4.28 -10.65
N GLY A 414 6.04 -4.38 -10.17
CA GLY A 414 5.33 -3.30 -9.50
C GLY A 414 5.12 -2.06 -10.36
N SER A 415 5.16 -0.89 -9.73
CA SER A 415 4.78 0.39 -10.31
C SER A 415 5.65 0.84 -11.48
N HIS A 416 5.08 1.74 -12.27
CA HIS A 416 5.74 2.47 -13.36
C HIS A 416 5.81 3.98 -13.04
N ASN A 417 6.69 4.71 -13.71
CA ASN A 417 6.72 6.17 -13.60
C ASN A 417 5.57 6.79 -14.39
N TYR A 418 4.54 7.28 -13.69
CA TYR A 418 3.35 7.88 -14.28
C TYR A 418 3.63 9.11 -15.14
N HIS A 419 4.60 9.93 -14.75
CA HIS A 419 4.96 11.13 -15.51
C HIS A 419 5.38 10.79 -16.94
N VAL A 420 6.24 9.79 -17.09
CA VAL A 420 6.72 9.33 -18.41
C VAL A 420 5.56 8.77 -19.24
N LEU A 421 4.63 8.04 -18.63
CA LEU A 421 3.44 7.53 -19.32
C LEU A 421 2.50 8.65 -19.78
N GLU A 422 2.31 9.68 -18.93
CA GLU A 422 1.48 10.85 -19.23
C GLU A 422 2.10 11.70 -20.36
N GLU A 423 3.43 11.90 -20.33
CA GLU A 423 4.15 12.57 -21.44
C GLU A 423 4.02 11.82 -22.76
N ALA A 424 3.97 10.49 -22.72
CA ALA A 424 3.69 9.66 -23.89
C ALA A 424 2.21 9.66 -24.30
N GLY A 425 1.33 10.39 -23.60
CA GLY A 425 -0.10 10.50 -23.89
C GLY A 425 -0.91 9.25 -23.56
N LEU A 426 -0.42 8.37 -22.67
CA LEU A 426 -1.07 7.12 -22.33
C LEU A 426 -2.07 7.30 -21.18
N ASP A 427 -3.31 6.82 -21.36
CA ASP A 427 -4.32 6.72 -20.30
C ASP A 427 -4.04 5.49 -19.43
N HIS A 428 -3.00 5.58 -18.60
CA HIS A 428 -2.54 4.48 -17.74
C HIS A 428 -3.45 4.20 -16.53
N GLY A 429 -4.37 5.10 -16.18
CA GLY A 429 -5.32 4.93 -15.08
C GLY A 429 -6.58 4.14 -15.44
N ASN A 430 -6.79 3.84 -16.72
CA ASN A 430 -7.98 3.18 -17.23
C ASN A 430 -7.85 1.66 -17.10
N THR A 431 -8.76 1.01 -16.37
CA THR A 431 -8.78 -0.45 -16.14
C THR A 431 -9.86 -1.19 -16.94
N LYS A 432 -10.44 -0.58 -17.98
CA LYS A 432 -11.36 -1.27 -18.89
C LYS A 432 -10.64 -2.31 -19.75
N GLN A 433 -11.38 -3.28 -20.29
CA GLN A 433 -10.83 -4.39 -21.07
C GLN A 433 -9.94 -3.94 -22.25
N GLU A 434 -10.34 -2.86 -22.93
CA GLU A 434 -9.66 -2.34 -24.13
C GLU A 434 -8.60 -1.28 -23.83
N SER A 435 -8.24 -1.13 -22.55
CA SER A 435 -7.31 -0.07 -22.13
C SER A 435 -5.91 -0.26 -22.70
N VAL A 436 -5.28 0.86 -23.05
CA VAL A 436 -3.85 0.92 -23.41
C VAL A 436 -2.94 0.51 -22.24
N ARG A 437 -3.44 0.58 -21.00
CA ARG A 437 -2.75 0.12 -19.79
C ARG A 437 -2.18 -1.30 -19.97
N TRP A 438 -2.94 -2.20 -20.56
CA TRP A 438 -2.56 -3.60 -20.76
C TRP A 438 -1.46 -3.81 -21.82
N GLN A 439 -1.12 -2.78 -22.59
CA GLN A 439 -0.02 -2.78 -23.55
C GLN A 439 1.30 -2.29 -22.93
N ILE A 440 1.26 -1.73 -21.74
CA ILE A 440 2.45 -1.35 -20.97
C ILE A 440 3.00 -2.62 -20.33
N PHE A 441 4.28 -2.92 -20.54
CA PHE A 441 4.87 -4.19 -20.15
C PHE A 441 4.65 -4.57 -18.69
N ARG A 442 4.85 -3.62 -17.75
CA ARG A 442 4.71 -3.88 -16.31
C ARG A 442 3.28 -4.11 -15.85
N THR A 443 2.30 -3.61 -16.55
CA THR A 443 0.89 -3.74 -16.21
C THR A 443 0.16 -4.80 -17.04
N GLY A 444 0.77 -5.20 -18.16
CA GLY A 444 0.29 -6.27 -19.02
C GLY A 444 0.63 -7.67 -18.49
N PRO A 445 0.06 -8.73 -19.08
CA PRO A 445 0.18 -10.09 -18.54
C PRO A 445 1.57 -10.72 -18.70
N GLU A 446 2.39 -10.19 -19.60
CA GLU A 446 3.66 -10.83 -19.98
C GLU A 446 4.74 -10.78 -18.88
N SER A 447 4.62 -9.86 -17.93
CA SER A 447 5.61 -9.60 -16.89
C SER A 447 5.28 -10.26 -15.54
N HIS A 448 4.19 -11.01 -15.45
CA HIS A 448 3.68 -11.57 -14.22
C HIS A 448 3.76 -13.10 -14.14
N ASN A 449 3.59 -13.64 -12.92
CA ASN A 449 3.69 -15.07 -12.60
C ASN A 449 2.31 -15.73 -12.73
N ILE A 450 1.84 -15.90 -13.97
CA ILE A 450 0.46 -16.26 -14.29
C ILE A 450 0.36 -17.31 -15.39
N LEU A 451 -0.87 -17.77 -15.62
CA LEU A 451 -1.25 -18.45 -16.87
C LEU A 451 -1.62 -17.43 -17.96
N MET A 452 -1.31 -17.75 -19.20
CA MET A 452 -1.85 -17.08 -20.38
C MET A 452 -2.43 -18.11 -21.34
N PHE A 453 -3.61 -17.84 -21.89
CA PHE A 453 -4.29 -18.66 -22.89
C PHE A 453 -4.29 -17.91 -24.21
N ASN A 454 -3.76 -18.52 -25.27
CA ASN A 454 -3.74 -17.98 -26.64
C ASN A 454 -3.18 -16.55 -26.79
N GLY A 455 -2.44 -16.05 -25.80
CA GLY A 455 -1.99 -14.66 -25.73
C GLY A 455 -3.08 -13.65 -25.37
N HIS A 456 -4.25 -14.11 -24.93
CA HIS A 456 -5.36 -13.25 -24.55
C HIS A 456 -5.13 -12.57 -23.19
N LEU A 457 -5.74 -11.40 -23.02
CA LEU A 457 -5.84 -10.72 -21.74
C LEU A 457 -6.86 -11.45 -20.83
N HIS A 458 -6.66 -11.33 -19.53
CA HIS A 458 -7.70 -11.75 -18.57
C HIS A 458 -8.99 -10.96 -18.82
N ASN A 459 -10.14 -11.55 -18.47
CA ASN A 459 -11.37 -10.80 -18.30
C ASN A 459 -11.19 -9.83 -17.10
N VAL A 460 -11.12 -8.53 -17.35
CA VAL A 460 -10.86 -7.53 -16.30
C VAL A 460 -11.88 -7.54 -15.18
N LYS A 461 -13.13 -8.00 -15.44
CA LYS A 461 -14.20 -8.11 -14.44
C LYS A 461 -14.22 -9.47 -13.74
N GLY A 462 -13.39 -10.41 -14.17
CA GLY A 462 -13.30 -11.72 -13.54
C GLY A 462 -12.65 -11.63 -12.17
N LEU A 463 -13.43 -11.82 -11.11
CA LEU A 463 -12.95 -11.85 -9.74
C LEU A 463 -12.47 -13.25 -9.38
N ALA A 464 -11.19 -13.39 -9.07
CA ALA A 464 -10.61 -14.63 -8.56
C ALA A 464 -10.56 -14.58 -7.03
N GLU A 465 -11.14 -15.59 -6.41
CA GLU A 465 -11.25 -15.70 -4.95
C GLU A 465 -10.31 -16.78 -4.42
N ILE A 466 -9.78 -16.60 -3.22
CA ILE A 466 -9.17 -17.68 -2.43
C ILE A 466 -10.32 -18.50 -1.85
N VAL A 467 -10.45 -19.76 -2.30
CA VAL A 467 -11.56 -20.63 -1.94
C VAL A 467 -11.22 -21.64 -0.84
N GLU A 468 -9.93 -21.87 -0.60
CA GLU A 468 -9.43 -22.74 0.46
C GLU A 468 -8.04 -22.29 0.87
N THR A 469 -7.71 -22.42 2.15
CA THR A 469 -6.35 -22.25 2.69
C THR A 469 -5.98 -23.44 3.57
N PHE A 470 -4.71 -23.77 3.64
CA PHE A 470 -4.22 -24.81 4.51
C PHE A 470 -2.92 -24.37 5.20
N ASP A 471 -2.87 -24.64 6.49
CA ASP A 471 -1.73 -24.38 7.35
C ASP A 471 -1.52 -25.58 8.29
N THR A 472 -0.76 -26.54 7.81
CA THR A 472 -0.40 -27.73 8.57
C THR A 472 1.13 -27.87 8.66
N PRO A 473 1.69 -28.69 9.55
CA PRO A 473 3.14 -28.89 9.63
C PRO A 473 3.81 -29.32 8.32
N HIS A 474 3.04 -29.91 7.38
CA HIS A 474 3.57 -30.49 6.14
C HIS A 474 3.15 -29.75 4.88
N ARG A 475 2.19 -28.81 4.99
CA ARG A 475 1.56 -28.17 3.83
C ARG A 475 1.04 -26.79 4.20
N LYS A 476 1.52 -25.75 3.52
CA LYS A 476 1.11 -24.34 3.69
C LYS A 476 0.69 -23.78 2.34
N GLY A 477 -0.46 -23.15 2.23
CA GLY A 477 -0.83 -22.61 0.94
C GLY A 477 -2.30 -22.28 0.79
N ALA A 478 -2.69 -22.01 -0.47
CA ALA A 478 -4.03 -21.60 -0.83
C ALA A 478 -4.48 -22.18 -2.17
N VAL A 479 -5.80 -22.26 -2.33
CA VAL A 479 -6.48 -22.56 -3.59
C VAL A 479 -7.18 -21.31 -4.09
N VAL A 480 -6.89 -20.91 -5.32
CA VAL A 480 -7.46 -19.72 -5.97
C VAL A 480 -8.30 -20.16 -7.16
N ASN A 481 -9.55 -19.75 -7.19
CA ASN A 481 -10.44 -19.96 -8.33
C ASN A 481 -10.20 -18.88 -9.39
N LEU A 482 -9.47 -19.21 -10.43
CA LEU A 482 -9.12 -18.31 -11.54
C LEU A 482 -10.16 -18.34 -12.68
N THR A 483 -11.16 -19.21 -12.62
CA THR A 483 -12.13 -19.42 -13.70
C THR A 483 -12.74 -18.12 -14.24
N PRO A 484 -13.17 -17.16 -13.40
CA PRO A 484 -13.80 -15.93 -13.90
C PRO A 484 -12.84 -15.07 -14.74
N ALA A 485 -11.53 -15.10 -14.46
CA ALA A 485 -10.53 -14.35 -15.21
C ALA A 485 -10.26 -14.97 -16.60
N PHE A 486 -10.43 -16.28 -16.75
CA PHE A 486 -10.13 -17.03 -17.97
C PHE A 486 -11.38 -17.60 -18.68
N ALA A 487 -12.58 -17.09 -18.36
CA ALA A 487 -13.86 -17.64 -18.84
C ALA A 487 -14.02 -17.62 -20.38
N ALA A 488 -13.22 -16.85 -21.11
CA ALA A 488 -13.22 -16.85 -22.58
C ALA A 488 -12.51 -18.08 -23.17
N ASP A 489 -11.53 -18.65 -22.45
CA ASP A 489 -10.62 -19.69 -22.97
C ASP A 489 -10.77 -21.03 -22.27
N ALA A 490 -11.31 -21.04 -21.05
CA ALA A 490 -11.40 -22.22 -20.22
C ALA A 490 -12.74 -22.30 -19.47
N LYS A 491 -13.24 -23.53 -19.27
CA LYS A 491 -14.45 -23.81 -18.49
C LYS A 491 -14.16 -23.80 -16.99
N GLU A 492 -12.94 -24.14 -16.61
CA GLU A 492 -12.48 -24.17 -15.22
C GLU A 492 -10.98 -23.97 -15.16
N VAL A 493 -10.54 -23.09 -14.26
CA VAL A 493 -9.12 -22.88 -13.93
C VAL A 493 -8.99 -22.70 -12.42
N ILE A 494 -8.39 -23.67 -11.75
CA ILE A 494 -8.15 -23.63 -10.29
C ILE A 494 -6.66 -23.74 -10.05
N ARG A 495 -6.09 -22.78 -9.35
CA ARG A 495 -4.68 -22.78 -8.96
C ARG A 495 -4.52 -23.13 -7.50
N THR A 496 -3.78 -24.20 -7.22
CA THR A 496 -3.31 -24.54 -5.88
C THR A 496 -1.83 -24.18 -5.78
N ALA A 497 -1.49 -23.39 -4.79
CA ALA A 497 -0.10 -23.02 -4.52
C ALA A 497 0.25 -23.44 -3.11
N GLU A 498 1.30 -24.27 -2.95
CA GLU A 498 1.64 -24.85 -1.66
C GLU A 498 3.14 -25.01 -1.45
N LEU A 499 3.57 -24.80 -0.23
CA LEU A 499 4.89 -25.16 0.28
C LEU A 499 4.84 -26.49 1.01
N ASP A 500 5.81 -27.34 0.74
CA ASP A 500 6.03 -28.56 1.51
C ASP A 500 6.88 -28.30 2.79
N LYS A 501 7.14 -29.33 3.55
CA LYS A 501 7.97 -29.26 4.78
C LYS A 501 9.41 -28.81 4.57
N ASN A 502 9.90 -28.76 3.35
CA ASN A 502 11.25 -28.34 2.99
C ASN A 502 11.24 -26.93 2.36
N ASP A 503 10.10 -26.23 2.42
CA ASP A 503 9.87 -24.95 1.76
C ASP A 503 10.01 -24.99 0.23
N ASP A 504 9.87 -26.15 -0.41
CA ASP A 504 9.76 -26.26 -1.86
C ASP A 504 8.34 -25.83 -2.27
N LEU A 505 8.24 -24.84 -3.18
CA LEU A 505 6.95 -24.32 -3.65
C LEU A 505 6.46 -25.10 -4.87
N THR A 506 5.23 -25.58 -4.80
CA THR A 506 4.54 -26.24 -5.92
C THR A 506 3.30 -25.43 -6.31
N ILE A 507 3.21 -25.08 -7.58
CA ILE A 507 2.01 -24.50 -8.21
C ILE A 507 1.35 -25.57 -9.05
N THR A 508 0.12 -25.95 -8.70
CA THR A 508 -0.70 -26.90 -9.45
C THR A 508 -1.88 -26.16 -10.08
N ASP A 509 -1.97 -26.18 -11.40
CA ASP A 509 -3.10 -25.62 -12.13
C ASP A 509 -3.98 -26.76 -12.67
N HIS A 510 -5.23 -26.84 -12.19
CA HIS A 510 -6.29 -27.64 -12.75
C HIS A 510 -6.99 -26.86 -13.85
N ILE A 511 -6.98 -27.36 -15.08
CA ILE A 511 -7.54 -26.67 -16.25
C ILE A 511 -8.53 -27.57 -16.97
N VAL A 512 -9.73 -27.06 -17.21
CA VAL A 512 -10.67 -27.61 -18.18
C VAL A 512 -10.74 -26.65 -19.35
N CYS A 513 -10.09 -27.01 -20.48
CA CYS A 513 -10.03 -26.17 -21.67
C CYS A 513 -11.44 -25.88 -22.21
N GLY A 514 -11.59 -24.74 -22.86
CA GLY A 514 -12.84 -24.32 -23.52
C GLY A 514 -13.23 -25.19 -24.70
N GLU A 515 -14.15 -24.71 -25.51
CA GLU A 515 -14.66 -25.42 -26.68
C GLU A 515 -13.68 -25.45 -27.84
N GLU A 516 -12.70 -24.56 -27.82
CA GLU A 516 -11.60 -24.50 -28.80
C GLU A 516 -10.28 -24.98 -28.16
N PRO A 517 -9.33 -25.50 -28.96
CA PRO A 517 -7.97 -25.79 -28.51
C PRO A 517 -7.26 -24.53 -28.00
N ALA A 518 -6.39 -24.67 -27.01
CA ALA A 518 -5.66 -23.55 -26.46
C ALA A 518 -4.15 -23.81 -26.34
N THR A 519 -3.37 -22.80 -26.65
CA THR A 519 -1.97 -22.70 -26.23
C THR A 519 -1.97 -22.09 -24.83
N VAL A 520 -1.45 -22.84 -23.87
CA VAL A 520 -1.33 -22.37 -22.48
C VAL A 520 0.12 -22.10 -22.16
N GLU A 521 0.40 -20.92 -21.64
CA GLU A 521 1.72 -20.54 -21.16
C GLU A 521 1.65 -20.39 -19.63
N TRP A 522 2.44 -21.16 -18.92
CA TRP A 522 2.75 -20.95 -17.52
C TRP A 522 3.99 -20.06 -17.43
N ARG A 523 3.87 -18.86 -16.89
CA ARG A 523 4.92 -17.84 -16.90
C ARG A 523 5.37 -17.47 -15.49
N MET A 524 6.65 -17.15 -15.37
CA MET A 524 7.27 -16.60 -14.16
C MET A 524 8.34 -15.58 -14.54
N ALA A 525 8.35 -14.46 -13.81
CA ALA A 525 9.37 -13.41 -13.87
C ALA A 525 10.42 -13.64 -12.78
N THR A 526 11.70 -13.48 -13.13
CA THR A 526 12.82 -13.65 -12.19
C THR A 526 14.01 -12.76 -12.59
N ASN A 527 14.85 -12.40 -11.61
CA ASN A 527 16.15 -11.77 -11.86
C ASN A 527 17.31 -12.77 -11.94
N ALA A 528 17.01 -14.05 -11.74
CA ALA A 528 18.01 -15.10 -11.80
C ALA A 528 18.44 -15.40 -13.25
N GLU A 529 19.70 -15.79 -13.43
CA GLU A 529 20.14 -16.42 -14.67
C GLU A 529 19.38 -17.71 -14.89
N ALA A 530 18.87 -17.93 -16.10
CA ALA A 530 18.03 -19.07 -16.44
C ALA A 530 18.65 -19.93 -17.53
N LYS A 531 18.58 -21.27 -17.36
CA LYS A 531 19.03 -22.23 -18.36
C LYS A 531 18.04 -23.40 -18.48
N ILE A 532 17.60 -23.71 -19.68
CA ILE A 532 16.83 -24.93 -19.95
C ILE A 532 17.75 -26.14 -19.84
N ILE A 533 17.42 -27.07 -18.95
CA ILE A 533 18.16 -28.32 -18.72
C ILE A 533 17.53 -29.48 -19.51
N SER A 534 16.20 -29.50 -19.59
CA SER A 534 15.40 -30.46 -20.32
C SER A 534 14.07 -29.83 -20.73
N PRO A 535 13.23 -30.47 -21.56
CA PRO A 535 11.92 -29.93 -21.94
C PRO A 535 10.99 -29.63 -20.77
N ASN A 536 11.23 -30.21 -19.60
CA ASN A 536 10.44 -30.05 -18.40
C ASN A 536 11.21 -29.47 -17.18
N THR A 537 12.43 -28.94 -17.42
CA THR A 537 13.26 -28.44 -16.30
C THR A 537 14.02 -27.18 -16.71
N ILE A 538 13.86 -26.12 -15.93
CA ILE A 538 14.64 -24.89 -16.03
C ILE A 538 15.45 -24.73 -14.73
N MET A 539 16.72 -24.42 -14.88
CA MET A 539 17.62 -24.09 -13.76
C MET A 539 17.74 -22.57 -13.67
N LEU A 540 17.59 -22.07 -12.45
CA LEU A 540 17.81 -20.67 -12.09
C LEU A 540 19.04 -20.55 -11.21
N LYS A 541 19.86 -19.51 -11.43
CA LYS A 541 21.03 -19.20 -10.60
C LYS A 541 21.03 -17.72 -10.23
N GLN A 542 21.22 -17.43 -8.95
CA GLN A 542 21.40 -16.08 -8.43
C GLN A 542 22.22 -16.11 -7.14
N ASP A 543 23.18 -15.20 -7.00
CA ASP A 543 24.00 -15.01 -5.78
C ASP A 543 24.61 -16.33 -5.26
N GLY A 544 25.10 -17.17 -6.18
CA GLY A 544 25.72 -18.46 -5.87
C GLY A 544 24.75 -19.60 -5.52
N LYS A 545 23.45 -19.33 -5.45
CA LYS A 545 22.40 -20.31 -5.14
C LYS A 545 21.73 -20.80 -6.42
N THR A 546 21.10 -21.98 -6.35
CA THR A 546 20.45 -22.61 -7.50
C THR A 546 19.05 -23.10 -7.13
N LEU A 547 18.09 -22.80 -7.98
CA LEU A 547 16.71 -23.29 -7.90
C LEU A 547 16.34 -23.98 -9.22
N TYR A 548 15.53 -25.02 -9.15
CA TYR A 548 15.01 -25.72 -10.33
C TYR A 548 13.50 -25.55 -10.42
N LEU A 549 13.01 -25.13 -11.60
CA LEU A 549 11.61 -25.25 -11.98
C LEU A 549 11.43 -26.60 -12.69
N LYS A 550 10.58 -27.45 -12.14
CA LYS A 550 10.30 -28.78 -12.69
C LYS A 550 8.83 -28.92 -13.02
N PHE A 551 8.54 -29.11 -14.30
CA PHE A 551 7.18 -29.35 -14.78
C PHE A 551 6.85 -30.84 -14.69
N LYS A 552 5.61 -31.14 -14.25
CA LYS A 552 5.01 -32.46 -14.25
C LYS A 552 3.53 -32.36 -14.69
N GLY A 553 3.11 -33.26 -15.57
CA GLY A 553 1.73 -33.29 -16.07
C GLY A 553 1.54 -34.43 -17.07
N LYS A 554 0.26 -34.75 -17.34
CA LYS A 554 -0.13 -35.75 -18.34
C LYS A 554 -0.14 -35.20 -19.78
N VAL A 555 0.30 -33.99 -19.97
CA VAL A 555 0.42 -33.28 -21.26
C VAL A 555 1.88 -32.94 -21.50
N LYS A 556 2.29 -32.98 -22.77
CA LYS A 556 3.66 -32.55 -23.14
C LYS A 556 3.77 -31.05 -22.96
N ALA A 557 4.82 -30.62 -22.24
CA ALA A 557 5.20 -29.22 -22.11
C ALA A 557 6.56 -28.99 -22.73
N GLU A 558 6.84 -27.75 -23.10
CA GLU A 558 8.13 -27.30 -23.58
C GLU A 558 8.61 -26.15 -22.68
N ALA A 559 9.76 -26.36 -22.04
CA ALA A 559 10.40 -25.31 -21.26
C ALA A 559 10.79 -24.13 -22.15
N LYS A 560 10.52 -22.92 -21.72
CA LYS A 560 10.76 -21.71 -22.50
C LYS A 560 11.41 -20.62 -21.63
N ILE A 561 12.37 -19.94 -22.21
CA ILE A 561 12.90 -18.66 -21.77
C ILE A 561 12.49 -17.67 -22.87
N TRP A 562 11.60 -16.74 -22.52
CA TRP A 562 11.17 -15.74 -23.50
C TRP A 562 12.31 -14.74 -23.75
N PRO A 563 12.42 -14.22 -24.99
CA PRO A 563 13.42 -13.20 -25.32
C PRO A 563 13.20 -11.96 -24.47
N ASP A 564 14.24 -11.15 -24.31
CA ASP A 564 14.14 -9.87 -23.64
C ASP A 564 13.01 -9.03 -24.27
N HIS A 565 12.29 -8.29 -23.41
CA HIS A 565 11.24 -7.42 -23.88
C HIS A 565 11.85 -6.28 -24.72
N ASN A 566 11.21 -5.95 -25.83
CA ASN A 566 11.59 -4.78 -26.61
C ASN A 566 10.91 -3.54 -25.99
N TYR A 567 11.58 -2.95 -25.01
CA TYR A 567 11.06 -1.81 -24.25
C TYR A 567 10.82 -0.60 -25.16
N ARG A 568 9.67 0.03 -25.01
CA ARG A 568 9.35 1.30 -25.63
C ARG A 568 10.02 2.44 -24.84
N GLU A 569 10.18 3.62 -25.45
CA GLU A 569 10.86 4.76 -24.83
C GLU A 569 10.30 5.18 -23.46
N TYR A 570 9.01 4.99 -23.28
CA TYR A 570 8.32 5.29 -22.02
C TYR A 570 8.37 4.16 -20.99
N GLU A 571 8.97 3.03 -21.29
CA GLU A 571 9.05 1.87 -20.38
C GLU A 571 10.38 1.83 -19.63
N THR A 572 10.33 1.51 -18.36
CA THR A 572 11.54 1.30 -17.56
C THR A 572 12.20 -0.02 -17.95
N VAL A 573 13.48 0.03 -18.29
CA VAL A 573 14.25 -1.16 -18.67
C VAL A 573 14.69 -1.95 -17.44
N ASP A 574 14.25 -3.19 -17.32
CA ASP A 574 14.66 -4.14 -16.28
C ASP A 574 15.75 -5.09 -16.83
N LYS A 575 17.01 -4.67 -16.76
CA LYS A 575 18.16 -5.34 -17.41
C LYS A 575 18.37 -6.79 -16.98
N ASN A 576 18.01 -7.13 -15.73
CA ASN A 576 18.23 -8.47 -15.18
C ASN A 576 16.99 -9.36 -15.29
N LEU A 577 15.88 -8.82 -15.78
CA LEU A 577 14.63 -9.58 -15.87
C LEU A 577 14.78 -10.74 -16.86
N ARG A 578 14.33 -11.91 -16.43
CA ARG A 578 14.11 -13.10 -17.26
C ARG A 578 12.66 -13.53 -17.11
N ARG A 579 12.05 -13.94 -18.22
CA ARG A 579 10.72 -14.54 -18.25
C ARG A 579 10.90 -16.00 -18.60
N VAL A 580 10.50 -16.88 -17.69
CA VAL A 580 10.73 -18.33 -17.80
C VAL A 580 9.43 -19.08 -17.60
N GLY A 581 9.33 -20.29 -18.12
CA GLY A 581 8.14 -21.10 -17.89
C GLY A 581 7.97 -22.26 -18.87
N PHE A 582 6.73 -22.66 -19.10
CA PHE A 582 6.38 -23.84 -19.89
C PHE A 582 5.22 -23.53 -20.83
N VAL A 583 5.28 -24.04 -22.04
CA VAL A 583 4.25 -23.93 -23.06
C VAL A 583 3.65 -25.30 -23.34
N LEU A 584 2.32 -25.36 -23.38
CA LEU A 584 1.59 -26.60 -23.68
C LEU A 584 0.44 -26.33 -24.65
N GLN A 585 0.06 -27.39 -25.38
CA GLN A 585 -1.07 -27.38 -26.29
C GLN A 585 -2.20 -28.24 -25.72
N LEU A 586 -3.34 -27.63 -25.46
CA LEU A 586 -4.52 -28.31 -24.98
C LEU A 586 -5.56 -28.48 -26.09
N LYS A 587 -6.13 -29.68 -26.21
CA LYS A 587 -7.29 -29.91 -27.08
C LYS A 587 -8.55 -29.33 -26.43
N ALA A 588 -9.54 -28.99 -27.26
CA ALA A 588 -10.86 -28.58 -26.81
C ALA A 588 -11.42 -29.54 -25.75
N ASN A 589 -12.05 -29.00 -24.71
CA ASN A 589 -12.65 -29.73 -23.60
C ASN A 589 -11.69 -30.67 -22.82
N LYS A 590 -10.37 -30.52 -23.02
CA LYS A 590 -9.37 -31.32 -22.32
C LYS A 590 -9.29 -30.88 -20.86
N ARG A 591 -9.38 -31.88 -19.96
CA ARG A 591 -9.06 -31.72 -18.53
C ARG A 591 -7.60 -32.11 -18.29
N VAL A 592 -6.85 -31.27 -17.58
CA VAL A 592 -5.44 -31.50 -17.27
C VAL A 592 -5.09 -30.87 -15.91
N ASP A 593 -4.23 -31.56 -15.18
CA ASP A 593 -3.51 -31.02 -14.04
C ASP A 593 -2.06 -30.83 -14.47
N ILE A 594 -1.52 -29.64 -14.27
CA ILE A 594 -0.12 -29.30 -14.47
C ILE A 594 0.48 -28.85 -13.16
N GLU A 595 1.68 -29.30 -12.88
CA GLU A 595 2.40 -29.04 -11.64
C GLU A 595 3.77 -28.44 -11.98
N VAL A 596 4.11 -27.31 -11.39
CA VAL A 596 5.43 -26.70 -11.48
C VAL A 596 6.01 -26.58 -10.07
N THR A 597 7.03 -27.38 -9.78
CA THR A 597 7.71 -27.36 -8.49
C THR A 597 8.99 -26.53 -8.57
N MET A 598 9.15 -25.60 -7.64
CA MET A 598 10.33 -24.80 -7.40
C MET A 598 11.09 -25.37 -6.21
N SER A 599 12.23 -26.03 -6.47
CA SER A 599 13.02 -26.72 -5.44
C SER A 599 14.49 -26.34 -5.50
N GLY A 600 15.12 -26.17 -4.33
CA GLY A 600 16.56 -25.95 -4.22
C GLY A 600 17.38 -27.16 -4.69
N ALA A 601 18.66 -26.96 -5.01
CA ALA A 601 19.58 -28.04 -5.21
C ALA A 601 19.73 -28.81 -3.89
N ARG A 602 19.25 -30.06 -3.86
CA ARG A 602 19.57 -30.94 -2.72
C ARG A 602 21.03 -31.30 -2.82
N ASN A 603 21.84 -30.95 -1.83
CA ASN A 603 23.14 -31.57 -1.68
C ASN A 603 22.88 -33.07 -1.55
N SER A 604 23.36 -33.85 -2.52
CA SER A 604 23.42 -35.29 -2.39
C SER A 604 24.31 -35.56 -1.18
N ALA A 605 23.66 -35.92 -0.05
CA ALA A 605 24.35 -36.40 1.14
C ALA A 605 25.07 -37.74 0.84
#